data_66b6990a92e74630393da473d7e33ce4
#
_entry.id   66b6990a92e74630393da473d7e33ce4
#
_cell.length_a   1.000
_cell.length_b   1.000
_cell.length_c   1.000
_cell.angle_alpha   90.00
_cell.angle_beta   90.00
_cell.angle_gamma   90.00
#
_symmetry.space_group_name_H-M   'P 1'
#
loop_
_entity.id
_entity.type
_entity.pdbx_description
1 polymer ?
#
loop_
_entity_poly.entity_id
_entity_poly.type
_entity_poly.pdbx_seq_one_letter_code
_entity_poly.pdbx_strand_id
1 'polypeptide(L)'
;NMKIPFSPPYIDANVINEVVDSLKSGWITTGPKVKALEEEIGKISGVKNVLCINSWTSGAILMLRWLGLQPGDEVIVPAYTYSATAMAVLWAGGKPVMVDSTEDFNISVEGIKNAITEKTKAIIPVDIAGFPCDYDAIMELVKSEKIKALFHATSEIQEKLGRILVLSDSAHSIGAHYG
;
A
#
# COMPACT_ATOMS: atom_id res chain seq x y z
N ASN A 1 23.41 6.37 32.18
CA ASN A 1 22.11 6.05 31.60
C ASN A 1 22.28 5.91 30.08
N MET A 2 22.10 4.71 29.53
CA MET A 2 22.11 4.48 28.09
C MET A 2 20.85 5.13 27.51
N LYS A 3 21.00 6.04 26.53
CA LYS A 3 19.89 6.63 25.78
C LYS A 3 19.69 5.82 24.50
N ILE A 4 18.59 5.11 24.40
CA ILE A 4 18.22 4.37 23.20
C ILE A 4 17.32 5.28 22.36
N PRO A 5 17.75 5.75 21.19
CA PRO A 5 16.90 6.56 20.32
C PRO A 5 15.84 5.70 19.65
N PHE A 6 14.65 6.26 19.43
CA PHE A 6 13.60 5.60 18.65
C PHE A 6 13.85 5.85 17.16
N SER A 7 14.30 4.79 16.45
CA SER A 7 14.47 4.76 14.98
C SER A 7 14.98 6.08 14.33
N PRO A 8 16.19 6.55 14.65
CA PRO A 8 16.71 7.77 14.06
C PRO A 8 16.97 7.53 12.56
N PRO A 9 16.75 8.57 11.70
CA PRO A 9 17.06 8.45 10.27
C PRO A 9 18.58 8.23 10.09
N TYR A 10 18.94 7.39 9.12
CA TYR A 10 20.32 7.28 8.68
C TYR A 10 20.63 8.43 7.71
N ILE A 11 21.54 9.31 8.10
CA ILE A 11 21.99 10.45 7.29
C ILE A 11 23.51 10.46 7.26
N ASP A 12 24.07 10.16 6.14
CA ASP A 12 25.51 10.21 5.88
C ASP A 12 25.90 11.37 4.96
N ALA A 13 27.18 11.44 4.60
CA ALA A 13 27.70 12.48 3.70
C ALA A 13 27.05 12.40 2.29
N ASN A 14 26.69 11.22 1.82
CA ASN A 14 26.06 11.07 0.49
C ASN A 14 24.66 11.66 0.49
N VAL A 15 23.85 11.37 1.52
CA VAL A 15 22.52 11.96 1.69
C VAL A 15 22.60 13.48 1.73
N ILE A 16 23.54 14.03 2.52
CA ILE A 16 23.75 15.47 2.62
C ILE A 16 24.15 16.08 1.27
N ASN A 17 25.09 15.44 0.55
CA ASN A 17 25.58 15.91 -0.74
C ASN A 17 24.46 15.92 -1.79
N GLU A 18 23.58 14.90 -1.82
CA GLU A 18 22.44 14.86 -2.74
C GLU A 18 21.44 16.00 -2.49
N VAL A 19 21.20 16.36 -1.23
CA VAL A 19 20.35 17.50 -0.88
C VAL A 19 21.00 18.81 -1.31
N VAL A 20 22.30 18.98 -0.98
CA VAL A 20 23.08 20.18 -1.37
C VAL A 20 23.12 20.35 -2.88
N ASP A 21 23.33 19.26 -3.63
CA ASP A 21 23.34 19.27 -5.08
C ASP A 21 21.98 19.71 -5.66
N SER A 22 20.88 19.18 -5.12
CA SER A 22 19.54 19.61 -5.52
C SER A 22 19.32 21.11 -5.31
N LEU A 23 19.76 21.64 -4.16
CA LEU A 23 19.65 23.08 -3.88
C LEU A 23 20.51 23.92 -4.81
N LYS A 24 21.75 23.50 -5.08
CA LYS A 24 22.67 24.19 -5.99
C LYS A 24 22.20 24.18 -7.45
N SER A 25 21.52 23.11 -7.88
CA SER A 25 20.95 23.01 -9.22
C SER A 25 19.82 24.00 -9.48
N GLY A 26 19.20 24.53 -8.42
CA GLY A 26 18.00 25.37 -8.49
C GLY A 26 16.72 24.60 -8.82
N TRP A 27 16.80 23.28 -9.05
CA TRP A 27 15.63 22.44 -9.33
C TRP A 27 15.12 21.75 -8.05
N ILE A 28 14.18 22.41 -7.37
CA ILE A 28 13.65 21.99 -6.06
C ILE A 28 12.23 21.41 -6.14
N THR A 29 11.73 21.13 -7.33
CA THR A 29 10.42 20.49 -7.59
C THR A 29 10.63 19.13 -8.26
N THR A 30 9.54 18.46 -8.67
CA THR A 30 9.61 17.23 -9.46
C THR A 30 10.52 17.40 -10.69
N GLY A 31 11.53 16.56 -10.82
CA GLY A 31 12.56 16.73 -11.85
C GLY A 31 13.47 15.49 -11.99
N PRO A 32 14.73 15.69 -12.43
CA PRO A 32 15.63 14.57 -12.75
C PRO A 32 15.86 13.60 -11.60
N LYS A 33 15.99 14.08 -10.35
CA LYS A 33 16.21 13.21 -9.19
C LYS A 33 14.98 12.36 -8.85
N VAL A 34 13.77 12.88 -9.05
CA VAL A 34 12.55 12.10 -8.90
C VAL A 34 12.50 10.98 -9.93
N LYS A 35 12.82 11.27 -11.20
CA LYS A 35 12.87 10.24 -12.25
C LYS A 35 13.92 9.18 -11.96
N ALA A 36 15.10 9.57 -11.50
CA ALA A 36 16.15 8.63 -11.12
C ALA A 36 15.70 7.72 -9.97
N LEU A 37 14.99 8.27 -8.96
CA LEU A 37 14.43 7.47 -7.87
C LEU A 37 13.36 6.49 -8.38
N GLU A 38 12.44 6.93 -9.26
CA GLU A 38 11.43 6.07 -9.87
C GLU A 38 12.08 4.91 -10.64
N GLU A 39 13.15 5.16 -11.39
CA GLU A 39 13.91 4.14 -12.12
C GLU A 39 14.57 3.13 -11.17
N GLU A 40 15.22 3.60 -10.11
CA GLU A 40 15.88 2.71 -9.12
C GLU A 40 14.86 1.87 -8.34
N ILE A 41 13.74 2.45 -7.91
CA ILE A 41 12.66 1.69 -7.28
C ILE A 41 12.10 0.64 -8.25
N GLY A 42 11.95 0.99 -9.53
CA GLY A 42 11.52 0.04 -10.55
C GLY A 42 12.47 -1.16 -10.69
N LYS A 43 13.79 -0.90 -10.65
CA LYS A 43 14.81 -1.98 -10.68
C LYS A 43 14.74 -2.87 -9.44
N ILE A 44 14.64 -2.28 -8.25
CA ILE A 44 14.57 -3.01 -6.98
C ILE A 44 13.31 -3.87 -6.89
N SER A 45 12.17 -3.31 -7.26
CA SER A 45 10.86 -3.97 -7.14
C SER A 45 10.48 -4.84 -8.33
N GLY A 46 11.22 -4.76 -9.44
CA GLY A 46 10.89 -5.47 -10.68
C GLY A 46 9.65 -4.93 -11.41
N VAL A 47 9.10 -3.78 -11.02
CA VAL A 47 7.91 -3.18 -11.65
C VAL A 47 8.30 -2.14 -12.70
N LYS A 48 7.56 -2.12 -13.81
CA LYS A 48 7.83 -1.23 -14.94
C LYS A 48 7.43 0.22 -14.68
N ASN A 49 6.33 0.44 -13.96
CA ASN A 49 5.74 1.75 -13.77
C ASN A 49 5.82 2.14 -12.29
N VAL A 50 6.57 3.17 -12.00
CA VAL A 50 6.74 3.74 -10.67
C VAL A 50 6.40 5.22 -10.72
N LEU A 51 5.70 5.71 -9.73
CA LEU A 51 5.36 7.13 -9.58
C LEU A 51 5.66 7.57 -8.15
N CYS A 52 6.57 8.51 -8.00
CA CYS A 52 6.84 9.15 -6.72
C CYS A 52 5.74 10.16 -6.38
N ILE A 53 5.23 10.04 -5.16
CA ILE A 53 4.21 10.94 -4.61
C ILE A 53 4.65 11.43 -3.23
N ASN A 54 3.96 12.41 -2.68
CA ASN A 54 4.37 13.06 -1.42
C ASN A 54 4.17 12.18 -0.17
N SER A 55 3.31 11.17 -0.22
CA SER A 55 3.08 10.22 0.88
C SER A 55 2.35 8.96 0.42
N TRP A 56 2.53 7.86 1.16
CA TRP A 56 1.72 6.65 0.95
C TRP A 56 0.22 6.95 1.07
N THR A 57 -0.17 7.74 2.08
CA THR A 57 -1.59 8.11 2.30
C THR A 57 -2.22 8.75 1.08
N SER A 58 -1.54 9.72 0.46
CA SER A 58 -2.02 10.37 -0.76
C SER A 58 -2.13 9.39 -1.92
N GLY A 59 -1.17 8.45 -2.03
CA GLY A 59 -1.21 7.40 -3.03
C GLY A 59 -2.37 6.44 -2.84
N ALA A 60 -2.60 6.00 -1.61
CA ALA A 60 -3.72 5.11 -1.30
C ALA A 60 -5.07 5.78 -1.61
N ILE A 61 -5.25 7.05 -1.21
CA ILE A 61 -6.46 7.82 -1.56
C ILE A 61 -6.64 7.92 -3.07
N LEU A 62 -5.56 8.25 -3.80
CA LEU A 62 -5.58 8.35 -5.25
C LEU A 62 -5.97 7.02 -5.90
N MET A 63 -5.36 5.92 -5.47
CA MET A 63 -5.64 4.58 -6.00
C MET A 63 -7.08 4.13 -5.73
N LEU A 64 -7.59 4.38 -4.51
CA LEU A 64 -8.97 4.02 -4.18
C LEU A 64 -9.98 4.87 -4.96
N ARG A 65 -9.72 6.16 -5.14
CA ARG A 65 -10.55 7.02 -5.99
C ARG A 65 -10.48 6.64 -7.46
N TRP A 66 -9.30 6.31 -7.97
CA TRP A 66 -9.12 5.79 -9.32
C TRP A 66 -9.83 4.45 -9.53
N LEU A 67 -9.85 3.58 -8.52
CA LEU A 67 -10.65 2.35 -8.51
C LEU A 67 -12.16 2.64 -8.64
N GLY A 68 -12.60 3.86 -8.36
CA GLY A 68 -14.00 4.25 -8.39
C GLY A 68 -14.77 3.87 -7.13
N LEU A 69 -14.10 3.93 -5.96
CA LEU A 69 -14.73 3.65 -4.66
C LEU A 69 -15.91 4.59 -4.42
N GLN A 70 -17.05 4.04 -4.04
CA GLN A 70 -18.31 4.75 -3.78
C GLN A 70 -18.70 4.69 -2.30
N PRO A 71 -19.54 5.61 -1.81
CA PRO A 71 -20.12 5.51 -0.48
C PRO A 71 -20.83 4.17 -0.27
N GLY A 72 -20.43 3.46 0.80
CA GLY A 72 -20.94 2.13 1.11
C GLY A 72 -20.06 0.97 0.63
N ASP A 73 -19.14 1.22 -0.28
CA ASP A 73 -18.10 0.25 -0.65
C ASP A 73 -17.16 -0.02 0.53
N GLU A 74 -16.75 -1.26 0.68
CA GLU A 74 -15.94 -1.73 1.79
C GLU A 74 -14.49 -1.98 1.33
N VAL A 75 -13.54 -1.58 2.18
CA VAL A 75 -12.12 -1.87 2.02
C VAL A 75 -11.62 -2.55 3.29
N ILE A 76 -11.12 -3.77 3.14
CA ILE A 76 -10.57 -4.55 4.26
C ILE A 76 -9.17 -4.01 4.59
N VAL A 77 -8.94 -3.74 5.88
CA VAL A 77 -7.67 -3.23 6.42
C VAL A 77 -7.30 -3.98 7.69
N PRO A 78 -6.01 -4.12 8.05
CA PRO A 78 -5.65 -4.71 9.33
C PRO A 78 -6.07 -3.81 10.49
N ALA A 79 -6.46 -4.40 11.62
CA ALA A 79 -6.75 -3.68 12.86
C ALA A 79 -5.45 -3.15 13.50
N TYR A 80 -4.33 -3.83 13.30
CA TYR A 80 -3.01 -3.40 13.74
C TYR A 80 -2.24 -2.77 12.59
N THR A 81 -2.31 -1.45 12.48
CA THR A 81 -1.60 -0.65 11.48
C THR A 81 -1.57 0.82 11.91
N TYR A 82 -0.80 1.63 11.18
CA TYR A 82 -0.87 3.09 11.33
C TYR A 82 -2.26 3.59 10.90
N SER A 83 -2.83 4.54 11.63
CA SER A 83 -4.20 5.03 11.41
C SER A 83 -4.46 5.54 9.98
N ALA A 84 -3.41 5.96 9.26
CA ALA A 84 -3.52 6.43 7.90
C ALA A 84 -4.12 5.39 6.94
N THR A 85 -3.93 4.09 7.19
CA THR A 85 -4.49 3.02 6.36
C THR A 85 -6.02 3.08 6.34
N ALA A 86 -6.65 3.12 7.52
CA ALA A 86 -8.10 3.23 7.61
C ALA A 86 -8.60 4.62 7.21
N MET A 87 -7.85 5.69 7.56
CA MET A 87 -8.21 7.07 7.19
C MET A 87 -8.17 7.29 5.69
N ALA A 88 -7.25 6.68 4.94
CA ALA A 88 -7.21 6.76 3.49
C ALA A 88 -8.51 6.23 2.85
N VAL A 89 -9.06 5.15 3.40
CA VAL A 89 -10.35 4.59 2.96
C VAL A 89 -11.49 5.58 3.19
N LEU A 90 -11.55 6.16 4.39
CA LEU A 90 -12.58 7.16 4.73
C LEU A 90 -12.49 8.39 3.83
N TRP A 91 -11.28 8.91 3.60
CA TRP A 91 -11.07 10.07 2.72
C TRP A 91 -11.28 9.76 1.23
N ALA A 92 -11.16 8.50 0.84
CA ALA A 92 -11.56 8.06 -0.50
C ALA A 92 -13.09 7.91 -0.64
N GLY A 93 -13.84 7.94 0.45
CA GLY A 93 -15.31 7.84 0.48
C GLY A 93 -15.85 6.44 0.79
N GLY A 94 -14.98 5.47 1.08
CA GLY A 94 -15.35 4.10 1.42
C GLY A 94 -15.50 3.87 2.93
N LYS A 95 -15.82 2.63 3.28
CA LYS A 95 -15.94 2.13 4.65
C LYS A 95 -14.80 1.16 4.96
N PRO A 96 -13.89 1.45 5.91
CA PRO A 96 -12.89 0.49 6.34
C PRO A 96 -13.55 -0.66 7.13
N VAL A 97 -13.17 -1.89 6.81
CA VAL A 97 -13.56 -3.12 7.53
C VAL A 97 -12.28 -3.68 8.16
N MET A 98 -12.20 -3.58 9.48
CA MET A 98 -11.01 -4.00 10.21
C MET A 98 -11.00 -5.50 10.41
N VAL A 99 -9.86 -6.12 10.12
CA VAL A 99 -9.59 -7.55 10.33
C VAL A 99 -8.41 -7.70 11.27
N ASP A 100 -8.51 -8.64 12.17
CA ASP A 100 -7.45 -8.91 13.15
C ASP A 100 -6.18 -9.45 12.51
N SER A 101 -5.07 -9.36 13.22
CA SER A 101 -3.76 -9.85 12.79
C SER A 101 -3.48 -11.25 13.32
N THR A 102 -2.53 -11.91 12.67
CA THR A 102 -1.93 -13.16 13.12
C THR A 102 -0.81 -12.89 14.15
N GLU A 103 -0.14 -13.94 14.62
CA GLU A 103 0.95 -13.83 15.60
C GLU A 103 2.16 -13.04 15.08
N ASP A 104 2.32 -12.94 13.76
CA ASP A 104 3.35 -12.12 13.09
C ASP A 104 2.94 -10.67 12.87
N PHE A 105 1.80 -10.25 13.41
CA PHE A 105 1.19 -8.93 13.29
C PHE A 105 0.66 -8.55 11.90
N ASN A 106 0.80 -9.39 10.90
CA ASN A 106 0.22 -9.17 9.59
C ASN A 106 -1.27 -9.54 9.57
N ILE A 107 -2.00 -9.03 8.58
CA ILE A 107 -3.45 -9.27 8.45
C ILE A 107 -3.77 -10.75 8.30
N SER A 108 -4.77 -11.25 9.01
CA SER A 108 -5.22 -12.64 8.92
C SER A 108 -5.93 -12.93 7.60
N VAL A 109 -5.42 -13.89 6.81
CA VAL A 109 -6.07 -14.33 5.56
C VAL A 109 -7.44 -14.95 5.83
N GLU A 110 -7.59 -15.73 6.90
CA GLU A 110 -8.89 -16.29 7.30
C GLU A 110 -9.84 -15.18 7.75
N GLY A 111 -9.31 -14.17 8.46
CA GLY A 111 -10.07 -12.97 8.80
C GLY A 111 -10.55 -12.21 7.55
N ILE A 112 -9.69 -12.03 6.55
CA ILE A 112 -10.07 -11.43 5.26
C ILE A 112 -11.21 -12.22 4.63
N LYS A 113 -11.07 -13.54 4.52
CA LYS A 113 -12.08 -14.43 3.91
C LYS A 113 -13.46 -14.31 4.58
N ASN A 114 -13.48 -14.19 5.92
CA ASN A 114 -14.70 -14.04 6.68
C ASN A 114 -15.31 -12.63 6.61
N ALA A 115 -14.50 -11.62 6.30
CA ALA A 115 -14.92 -10.23 6.19
C ALA A 115 -15.37 -9.82 4.76
N ILE A 116 -15.08 -10.61 3.74
CA ILE A 116 -15.48 -10.30 2.36
C ILE A 116 -16.99 -10.34 2.21
N THR A 117 -17.54 -9.27 1.63
CA THR A 117 -18.94 -9.13 1.23
C THR A 117 -19.05 -8.70 -0.23
N GLU A 118 -20.25 -8.62 -0.76
CA GLU A 118 -20.53 -8.07 -2.11
C GLU A 118 -20.10 -6.60 -2.24
N LYS A 119 -19.93 -5.87 -1.12
CA LYS A 119 -19.47 -4.48 -1.07
C LYS A 119 -17.96 -4.34 -1.04
N THR A 120 -17.21 -5.42 -0.85
CA THR A 120 -15.76 -5.38 -0.75
C THR A 120 -15.13 -5.07 -2.11
N LYS A 121 -14.40 -3.95 -2.21
CA LYS A 121 -13.74 -3.50 -3.44
C LYS A 121 -12.22 -3.62 -3.39
N ALA A 122 -11.64 -3.49 -2.20
CA ALA A 122 -10.19 -3.58 -2.02
C ALA A 122 -9.82 -4.22 -0.68
N ILE A 123 -8.60 -4.71 -0.62
CA ILE A 123 -7.90 -5.16 0.59
C ILE A 123 -6.58 -4.38 0.64
N ILE A 124 -6.22 -3.84 1.80
CA ILE A 124 -4.94 -3.16 2.02
C ILE A 124 -4.14 -3.96 3.05
N PRO A 125 -3.37 -4.98 2.65
CA PRO A 125 -2.42 -5.62 3.53
C PRO A 125 -1.26 -4.66 3.83
N VAL A 126 -0.72 -4.72 5.05
CA VAL A 126 0.39 -3.88 5.51
C VAL A 126 1.53 -4.79 5.98
N ASP A 127 2.71 -4.62 5.41
CA ASP A 127 3.90 -5.40 5.74
C ASP A 127 4.54 -4.88 7.03
N ILE A 128 4.03 -5.32 8.17
CA ILE A 128 4.45 -4.81 9.48
C ILE A 128 5.94 -5.12 9.73
N ALA A 129 6.69 -4.11 10.13
CA ALA A 129 8.13 -4.16 10.41
C ALA A 129 8.98 -4.75 9.26
N GLY A 130 8.45 -4.72 8.03
CA GLY A 130 9.14 -5.23 6.84
C GLY A 130 8.96 -6.73 6.61
N PHE A 131 8.13 -7.41 7.39
CA PHE A 131 7.76 -8.80 7.14
C PHE A 131 6.58 -8.85 6.18
N PRO A 132 6.74 -9.42 4.96
CA PRO A 132 5.68 -9.44 3.96
C PRO A 132 4.45 -10.23 4.43
N CYS A 133 3.26 -9.73 4.09
CA CYS A 133 2.02 -10.49 4.25
C CYS A 133 2.03 -11.74 3.37
N ASP A 134 1.17 -12.72 3.67
CA ASP A 134 0.98 -13.90 2.82
C ASP A 134 0.22 -13.51 1.53
N TYR A 135 0.97 -12.90 0.60
CA TYR A 135 0.40 -12.43 -0.66
C TYR A 135 -0.09 -13.56 -1.56
N ASP A 136 0.51 -14.74 -1.48
CA ASP A 136 0.06 -15.90 -2.27
C ASP A 136 -1.34 -16.33 -1.82
N ALA A 137 -1.54 -16.51 -0.52
CA ALA A 137 -2.85 -16.86 0.01
C ALA A 137 -3.90 -15.75 -0.22
N ILE A 138 -3.53 -14.47 -0.06
CA ILE A 138 -4.44 -13.34 -0.35
C ILE A 138 -4.82 -13.34 -1.84
N MET A 139 -3.86 -13.51 -2.74
CA MET A 139 -4.10 -13.50 -4.18
C MET A 139 -4.87 -14.73 -4.66
N GLU A 140 -4.62 -15.90 -4.09
CA GLU A 140 -5.42 -17.11 -4.33
C GLU A 140 -6.87 -16.89 -3.91
N LEU A 141 -7.08 -16.33 -2.72
CA LEU A 141 -8.42 -16.02 -2.21
C LEU A 141 -9.19 -15.10 -3.14
N VAL A 142 -8.62 -13.93 -3.52
CA VAL A 142 -9.32 -12.94 -4.36
C VAL A 142 -9.50 -13.40 -5.81
N LYS A 143 -8.71 -14.37 -6.28
CA LYS A 143 -8.82 -14.98 -7.61
C LYS A 143 -9.75 -16.18 -7.64
N SER A 144 -10.17 -16.72 -6.48
CA SER A 144 -11.07 -17.85 -6.42
C SER A 144 -12.42 -17.55 -7.05
N GLU A 145 -13.01 -18.50 -7.76
CA GLU A 145 -14.30 -18.33 -8.44
C GLU A 145 -15.42 -17.92 -7.46
N LYS A 146 -15.38 -18.45 -6.23
CA LYS A 146 -16.33 -18.09 -5.18
C LYS A 146 -16.28 -16.60 -4.84
N ILE A 147 -15.09 -16.05 -4.67
CA ILE A 147 -14.92 -14.63 -4.30
C ILE A 147 -15.15 -13.71 -5.50
N LYS A 148 -14.72 -14.10 -6.69
CA LYS A 148 -15.06 -13.36 -7.92
C LYS A 148 -16.56 -13.26 -8.15
N ALA A 149 -17.32 -14.31 -7.85
CA ALA A 149 -18.77 -14.30 -7.97
C ALA A 149 -19.48 -13.35 -7.01
N LEU A 150 -18.83 -12.98 -5.88
CA LEU A 150 -19.31 -11.98 -4.93
C LEU A 150 -18.94 -10.55 -5.37
N PHE A 151 -17.93 -10.40 -6.24
CA PHE A 151 -17.43 -9.09 -6.63
C PHE A 151 -18.33 -8.42 -7.66
N HIS A 152 -18.97 -7.33 -7.30
CA HIS A 152 -19.77 -6.49 -8.18
C HIS A 152 -19.02 -5.21 -8.54
N ALA A 153 -18.62 -5.10 -9.80
CA ALA A 153 -17.97 -3.90 -10.31
C ALA A 153 -18.97 -2.73 -10.38
N THR A 154 -18.52 -1.55 -9.92
CA THR A 154 -19.29 -0.30 -9.96
C THR A 154 -18.58 0.79 -10.75
N SER A 155 -17.44 0.46 -11.37
CA SER A 155 -16.67 1.34 -12.24
C SER A 155 -16.01 0.55 -13.36
N GLU A 156 -15.66 1.24 -14.45
CA GLU A 156 -14.95 0.65 -15.59
C GLU A 156 -13.62 0.00 -15.18
N ILE A 157 -12.92 0.59 -14.22
CA ILE A 157 -11.65 0.05 -13.70
C ILE A 157 -11.88 -1.24 -12.91
N GLN A 158 -12.92 -1.30 -12.12
CA GLN A 158 -13.31 -2.51 -11.39
C GLN A 158 -13.74 -3.63 -12.37
N GLU A 159 -14.46 -3.29 -13.44
CA GLU A 159 -14.82 -4.25 -14.51
C GLU A 159 -13.57 -4.82 -15.19
N LYS A 160 -12.62 -3.97 -15.58
CA LYS A 160 -11.34 -4.39 -16.17
C LYS A 160 -10.51 -5.25 -15.23
N LEU A 161 -10.54 -4.96 -13.94
CA LEU A 161 -9.82 -5.74 -12.92
C LEU A 161 -10.49 -7.10 -12.68
N GLY A 162 -11.82 -7.15 -12.68
CA GLY A 162 -12.64 -8.37 -12.54
C GLY A 162 -12.50 -9.07 -11.17
N ARG A 163 -11.99 -8.39 -10.14
CA ARG A 163 -11.79 -8.91 -8.80
C ARG A 163 -11.56 -7.81 -7.78
N ILE A 164 -11.53 -8.17 -6.50
CA ILE A 164 -11.11 -7.29 -5.42
C ILE A 164 -9.66 -6.82 -5.66
N LEU A 165 -9.40 -5.52 -5.53
CA LEU A 165 -8.05 -4.95 -5.60
C LEU A 165 -7.26 -5.36 -4.35
N VAL A 166 -6.00 -5.77 -4.53
CA VAL A 166 -5.01 -5.88 -3.44
C VAL A 166 -4.06 -4.71 -3.58
N LEU A 167 -4.09 -3.78 -2.62
CA LEU A 167 -3.25 -2.58 -2.55
C LEU A 167 -2.28 -2.72 -1.38
N SER A 168 -1.07 -3.19 -1.64
CA SER A 168 -0.06 -3.40 -0.60
C SER A 168 0.43 -2.08 0.00
N ASP A 169 0.52 -2.03 1.33
CA ASP A 169 1.26 -1.01 2.06
C ASP A 169 2.63 -1.56 2.44
N SER A 170 3.61 -1.23 1.63
CA SER A 170 5.00 -1.67 1.76
C SER A 170 5.90 -0.60 2.40
N ALA A 171 5.34 0.27 3.25
CA ALA A 171 6.08 1.37 3.87
C ALA A 171 7.31 0.89 4.67
N HIS A 172 7.27 -0.32 5.22
CA HIS A 172 8.38 -0.91 5.98
C HIS A 172 9.18 -1.96 5.19
N SER A 173 8.71 -2.38 4.00
CA SER A 173 9.22 -3.59 3.34
C SER A 173 10.02 -3.33 2.06
N ILE A 174 10.44 -2.09 1.80
CA ILE A 174 11.31 -1.81 0.66
C ILE A 174 12.61 -2.62 0.78
N GLY A 175 12.94 -3.41 -0.27
CA GLY A 175 14.08 -4.31 -0.26
C GLY A 175 13.83 -5.68 0.41
N ALA A 176 12.66 -5.92 0.98
CA ALA A 176 12.26 -7.26 1.38
C ALA A 176 12.00 -8.14 0.15
N HIS A 177 12.28 -9.43 0.28
CA HIS A 177 12.01 -10.42 -0.75
C HIS A 177 10.85 -11.32 -0.30
N TYR A 178 9.98 -11.67 -1.25
CA TYR A 178 8.86 -12.57 -1.06
C TYR A 178 8.99 -13.76 -2.03
N GLY A 179 9.03 -14.99 -1.48
CA GLY A 179 9.22 -16.23 -2.25
C GLY A 179 10.64 -16.79 -2.18
#